data_ee19c84d15b3815eca1b98b4593cc1ae
#
_entry.id   ee19c84d15b3815eca1b98b4593cc1ae
#
_cell.length_a   1.000
_cell.length_b   1.000
_cell.length_c   1.000
_cell.angle_alpha   90.00
_cell.angle_beta   90.00
_cell.angle_gamma   90.00
#
_symmetry.space_group_name_H-M   'P 1'
#
loop_
_entity.id
_entity.type
_entity.pdbx_description
1 polymer ?
#
loop_
_entity_poly.entity_id
_entity_poly.type
_entity_poly.pdbx_seq_one_letter_code
_entity_poly.pdbx_strand_id
1 'polypeptide(L)'
;KGNSTYQPNQTKNPWHIELDTYKNQDYQGFTDIKLSNVAKDPSFLREVLSYKIARKYMVAPQANYAVVYVNGNQIGLYTSAESINKSFVDRYLYSRKGAFVKCNPPAGAGPGTSSYPDLVFQGNDSTNYYAAYEMKSDAGWAELIHLMDTLANDINAIEQILQVDQALWMHAFNNVLVNLDSYAGGFKQNYYLYRMKNHQFYPVVWDMNESFGKFSMTGTINLSSTTSKAQMTHLLHANDASWPLIRKLLSIPMYRRMYLAHMKTIINE
;
A
#
# COMPACT_ATOMS: atom_id res chain seq x y z
N LYS A 1 -9.05 8.19 11.83
CA LYS A 1 -8.45 9.54 11.72
C LYS A 1 -7.30 9.46 10.73
N GLY A 2 -7.42 10.09 9.56
CA GLY A 2 -6.31 10.20 8.60
C GLY A 2 -5.32 11.29 9.04
N ASN A 3 -4.02 11.08 8.83
CA ASN A 3 -2.99 12.04 9.24
C ASN A 3 -3.14 13.42 8.54
N SER A 4 -3.58 13.44 7.28
CA SER A 4 -3.63 14.66 6.46
C SER A 4 -5.04 15.11 6.07
N THR A 5 -6.09 14.32 6.38
CA THR A 5 -7.46 14.59 5.92
C THR A 5 -8.45 14.91 7.04
N TYR A 6 -8.05 14.76 8.30
CA TYR A 6 -8.85 15.15 9.44
C TYR A 6 -8.72 16.65 9.72
N GLN A 7 -9.86 17.35 9.78
CA GLN A 7 -9.94 18.77 10.08
C GLN A 7 -10.96 19.00 11.21
N PRO A 8 -10.52 19.42 12.43
CA PRO A 8 -11.38 19.50 13.62
C PRO A 8 -12.63 20.37 13.43
N ASN A 9 -12.52 21.40 12.60
CA ASN A 9 -13.58 22.40 12.39
C ASN A 9 -14.49 22.07 11.22
N GLN A 10 -14.35 20.87 10.58
CA GLN A 10 -15.21 20.45 9.49
C GLN A 10 -16.13 19.31 9.92
N THR A 11 -17.36 19.35 9.43
CA THR A 11 -18.35 18.28 9.67
C THR A 11 -17.98 17.00 8.92
N LYS A 12 -17.49 17.13 7.70
CA LYS A 12 -17.13 16.00 6.85
C LYS A 12 -15.70 15.51 7.13
N ASN A 13 -15.51 14.72 8.16
CA ASN A 13 -14.25 14.12 8.55
C ASN A 13 -14.19 12.62 8.19
N PRO A 14 -13.00 12.00 8.04
CA PRO A 14 -12.87 10.55 7.85
C PRO A 14 -13.28 9.81 9.13
N TRP A 15 -13.95 8.68 8.95
CA TRP A 15 -14.45 7.85 10.04
C TRP A 15 -13.91 6.42 9.94
N HIS A 16 -13.66 5.83 11.08
CA HIS A 16 -13.44 4.40 11.24
C HIS A 16 -14.41 3.93 12.32
N ILE A 17 -15.35 3.07 11.96
CA ILE A 17 -16.40 2.55 12.81
C ILE A 17 -16.09 1.08 13.05
N GLU A 18 -15.79 0.72 14.28
CA GLU A 18 -15.60 -0.66 14.71
C GLU A 18 -16.95 -1.20 15.21
N LEU A 19 -17.38 -2.33 14.68
CA LEU A 19 -18.69 -2.90 14.95
C LEU A 19 -18.64 -3.93 16.08
N ASP A 20 -17.51 -4.58 16.29
CA ASP A 20 -17.32 -5.70 17.22
C ASP A 20 -16.66 -5.32 18.55
N THR A 21 -16.40 -4.03 18.81
CA THR A 21 -15.74 -3.55 20.04
C THR A 21 -16.50 -3.93 21.33
N TYR A 22 -17.84 -3.85 21.32
CA TYR A 22 -18.68 -4.10 22.51
C TYR A 22 -19.55 -5.34 22.40
N LYS A 23 -19.81 -5.80 21.19
CA LYS A 23 -20.59 -7.01 20.88
C LYS A 23 -19.96 -7.70 19.68
N ASN A 24 -19.99 -9.02 19.69
CA ASN A 24 -19.65 -9.79 18.50
C ASN A 24 -20.72 -9.59 17.43
N GLN A 25 -20.48 -8.66 16.53
CA GLN A 25 -21.38 -8.30 15.42
C GLN A 25 -20.59 -7.85 14.21
N ASP A 26 -21.18 -7.98 13.04
CA ASP A 26 -20.63 -7.56 11.77
C ASP A 26 -21.74 -6.94 10.89
N TYR A 27 -21.31 -6.30 9.82
CA TYR A 27 -22.17 -5.90 8.72
C TYR A 27 -21.72 -6.65 7.46
N GLN A 28 -22.50 -7.62 7.00
CA GLN A 28 -22.20 -8.46 5.83
C GLN A 28 -20.82 -9.14 5.89
N GLY A 29 -20.40 -9.59 7.07
CA GLY A 29 -19.10 -10.22 7.31
C GLY A 29 -17.92 -9.25 7.50
N PHE A 30 -18.19 -7.94 7.62
CA PHE A 30 -17.19 -6.93 7.95
C PHE A 30 -17.35 -6.43 9.37
N THR A 31 -16.29 -6.45 10.16
CA THR A 31 -16.28 -6.01 11.56
C THR A 31 -15.99 -4.53 11.72
N ASP A 32 -15.59 -3.85 10.66
CA ASP A 32 -15.36 -2.41 10.65
C ASP A 32 -15.75 -1.75 9.31
N ILE A 33 -16.04 -0.47 9.37
CA ILE A 33 -16.37 0.37 8.21
C ILE A 33 -15.42 1.57 8.21
N LYS A 34 -14.63 1.71 7.16
CA LYS A 34 -13.80 2.89 6.91
C LYS A 34 -14.47 3.80 5.90
N LEU A 35 -14.58 5.08 6.26
CA LEU A 35 -15.18 6.12 5.43
C LEU A 35 -14.16 7.24 5.23
N SER A 36 -13.61 7.35 4.03
CA SER A 36 -12.75 8.47 3.63
C SER A 36 -13.60 9.67 3.23
N ASN A 37 -13.29 10.84 3.77
CA ASN A 37 -13.99 12.08 3.45
C ASN A 37 -13.65 12.63 2.05
N VAL A 38 -12.77 11.98 1.31
CA VAL A 38 -12.38 12.32 -0.07
C VAL A 38 -11.83 13.74 -0.20
N ALA A 39 -11.18 14.26 0.86
CA ALA A 39 -10.74 15.66 0.96
C ALA A 39 -9.77 16.10 -0.15
N LYS A 40 -9.01 15.17 -0.73
CA LYS A 40 -8.01 15.46 -1.75
C LYS A 40 -8.42 15.05 -3.17
N ASP A 41 -9.60 14.44 -3.32
CA ASP A 41 -10.11 13.95 -4.61
C ASP A 41 -11.49 14.51 -4.96
N PRO A 42 -11.56 15.65 -5.66
CA PRO A 42 -12.84 16.24 -6.06
C PRO A 42 -13.61 15.38 -7.07
N SER A 43 -12.96 14.41 -7.70
CA SER A 43 -13.63 13.46 -8.61
C SER A 43 -14.34 12.32 -7.90
N PHE A 44 -13.96 12.00 -6.65
CA PHE A 44 -14.40 10.85 -5.88
C PHE A 44 -14.00 9.49 -6.50
N LEU A 45 -13.21 9.47 -7.57
CA LEU A 45 -12.97 8.28 -8.37
C LEU A 45 -11.66 7.57 -8.01
N ARG A 46 -10.62 8.31 -7.57
CA ARG A 46 -9.25 7.76 -7.48
C ARG A 46 -9.18 6.48 -6.68
N GLU A 47 -9.66 6.49 -5.45
CA GLU A 47 -9.56 5.33 -4.56
C GLU A 47 -10.40 4.15 -5.06
N VAL A 48 -11.67 4.38 -5.39
CA VAL A 48 -12.60 3.33 -5.83
C VAL A 48 -12.14 2.71 -7.15
N LEU A 49 -11.74 3.55 -8.12
CA LEU A 49 -11.28 3.08 -9.42
C LEU A 49 -9.94 2.34 -9.31
N SER A 50 -8.99 2.84 -8.52
CA SER A 50 -7.72 2.18 -8.30
C SER A 50 -7.89 0.78 -7.71
N TYR A 51 -8.71 0.61 -6.67
CA TYR A 51 -8.98 -0.70 -6.12
C TYR A 51 -9.74 -1.61 -7.09
N LYS A 52 -10.67 -1.05 -7.90
CA LYS A 52 -11.35 -1.83 -8.94
C LYS A 52 -10.37 -2.38 -9.98
N ILE A 53 -9.40 -1.57 -10.41
CA ILE A 53 -8.34 -1.98 -11.34
C ILE A 53 -7.41 -2.98 -10.66
N ALA A 54 -6.91 -2.67 -9.45
CA ALA A 54 -5.98 -3.53 -8.72
C ALA A 54 -6.50 -4.96 -8.54
N ARG A 55 -7.78 -5.12 -8.21
CA ARG A 55 -8.43 -6.44 -8.03
C ARG A 55 -8.51 -7.31 -9.29
N LYS A 56 -8.21 -6.78 -10.47
CA LYS A 56 -8.05 -7.60 -11.67
C LYS A 56 -6.75 -8.41 -11.66
N TYR A 57 -5.72 -7.93 -10.95
CA TYR A 57 -4.36 -8.45 -11.05
C TYR A 57 -3.78 -8.95 -9.72
N MET A 58 -4.28 -8.42 -8.60
CA MET A 58 -3.75 -8.73 -7.27
C MET A 58 -4.85 -8.70 -6.20
N VAL A 59 -4.56 -9.25 -5.02
CA VAL A 59 -5.43 -9.07 -3.85
C VAL A 59 -5.39 -7.60 -3.42
N ALA A 60 -6.55 -6.97 -3.41
CA ALA A 60 -6.70 -5.58 -3.00
C ALA A 60 -8.09 -5.36 -2.36
N PRO A 61 -8.23 -4.34 -1.49
CA PRO A 61 -9.48 -4.01 -0.83
C PRO A 61 -10.66 -3.83 -1.77
N GLN A 62 -11.84 -4.21 -1.32
CA GLN A 62 -13.07 -3.75 -1.93
C GLN A 62 -13.29 -2.28 -1.60
N ALA A 63 -13.86 -1.52 -2.53
CA ALA A 63 -14.20 -0.13 -2.29
C ALA A 63 -15.48 0.24 -3.03
N ASN A 64 -16.27 1.13 -2.40
CA ASN A 64 -17.52 1.63 -2.93
C ASN A 64 -17.81 3.03 -2.36
N TYR A 65 -18.92 3.60 -2.72
CA TYR A 65 -19.39 4.87 -2.19
C TYR A 65 -20.42 4.66 -1.07
N ALA A 66 -20.44 5.60 -0.12
CA ALA A 66 -21.44 5.65 0.95
C ALA A 66 -21.93 7.08 1.15
N VAL A 67 -23.25 7.27 1.18
CA VAL A 67 -23.85 8.52 1.65
C VAL A 67 -24.05 8.42 3.16
N VAL A 68 -23.46 9.36 3.90
CA VAL A 68 -23.47 9.34 5.37
C VAL A 68 -24.47 10.33 5.91
N TYR A 69 -25.31 9.87 6.83
CA TYR A 69 -26.25 10.67 7.61
C TYR A 69 -25.91 10.56 9.10
N VAL A 70 -25.99 11.68 9.82
CA VAL A 70 -25.86 11.74 11.27
C VAL A 70 -27.10 12.44 11.84
N ASN A 71 -27.84 11.74 12.67
CA ASN A 71 -29.09 12.25 13.26
C ASN A 71 -30.06 12.82 12.21
N GLY A 72 -30.19 12.13 11.06
CA GLY A 72 -31.05 12.54 9.96
C GLY A 72 -30.45 13.60 9.02
N ASN A 73 -29.34 14.23 9.37
CA ASN A 73 -28.67 15.21 8.54
C ASN A 73 -27.65 14.56 7.61
N GLN A 74 -27.74 14.83 6.32
CA GLN A 74 -26.78 14.35 5.33
C GLN A 74 -25.43 15.06 5.50
N ILE A 75 -24.38 14.28 5.78
CA ILE A 75 -23.01 14.78 5.93
C ILE A 75 -22.31 14.82 4.56
N GLY A 76 -22.59 13.85 3.70
CA GLY A 76 -22.10 13.85 2.33
C GLY A 76 -21.74 12.47 1.79
N LEU A 77 -21.17 12.47 0.59
CA LEU A 77 -20.65 11.27 -0.08
C LEU A 77 -19.23 10.96 0.43
N TYR A 78 -19.00 9.72 0.75
CA TYR A 78 -17.72 9.16 1.19
C TYR A 78 -17.29 8.02 0.27
N THR A 79 -16.00 7.69 0.23
CA THR A 79 -15.55 6.38 -0.22
C THR A 79 -15.43 5.46 0.98
N SER A 80 -15.90 4.22 0.83
CA SER A 80 -15.75 3.15 1.82
C SER A 80 -14.80 2.11 1.25
N ALA A 81 -13.63 1.93 1.88
CA ALA A 81 -12.64 0.93 1.49
C ALA A 81 -12.51 -0.13 2.59
N GLU A 82 -12.43 -1.39 2.18
CA GLU A 82 -12.23 -2.53 3.07
C GLU A 82 -10.94 -2.37 3.88
N SER A 83 -11.00 -2.65 5.17
CA SER A 83 -9.82 -2.62 6.04
C SER A 83 -8.92 -3.81 5.76
N ILE A 84 -7.61 -3.56 5.65
CA ILE A 84 -6.62 -4.62 5.61
C ILE A 84 -6.30 -5.01 7.06
N ASN A 85 -7.01 -6.04 7.54
CA ASN A 85 -6.95 -6.57 8.90
C ASN A 85 -6.84 -8.11 8.89
N LYS A 86 -6.91 -8.76 10.07
CA LYS A 86 -6.82 -10.23 10.17
C LYS A 86 -7.95 -10.94 9.40
N SER A 87 -9.14 -10.32 9.28
CA SER A 87 -10.26 -10.88 8.50
C SER A 87 -10.03 -10.77 7.00
N PHE A 88 -9.41 -9.68 6.54
CA PHE A 88 -9.00 -9.50 5.16
C PHE A 88 -8.00 -10.58 4.72
N VAL A 89 -6.91 -10.77 5.47
CA VAL A 89 -5.88 -11.76 5.11
C VAL A 89 -6.41 -13.20 5.19
N ASP A 90 -7.35 -13.48 6.10
CA ASP A 90 -8.04 -14.77 6.16
C ASP A 90 -8.90 -15.02 4.92
N ARG A 91 -9.67 -14.02 4.51
CA ARG A 91 -10.58 -14.09 3.35
C ARG A 91 -9.85 -14.29 2.03
N TYR A 92 -8.75 -13.57 1.83
CA TYR A 92 -8.07 -13.53 0.52
C TYR A 92 -6.74 -14.30 0.48
N LEU A 93 -6.09 -14.51 1.63
CA LEU A 93 -4.79 -15.19 1.73
C LEU A 93 -4.86 -16.44 2.61
N TYR A 94 -6.09 -16.83 3.04
CA TYR A 94 -6.45 -18.11 3.67
C TYR A 94 -5.66 -18.39 4.98
N SER A 95 -5.29 -17.38 5.73
CA SER A 95 -4.58 -17.51 7.01
C SER A 95 -4.65 -16.22 7.84
N ARG A 96 -4.62 -16.38 9.18
CA ARG A 96 -4.53 -15.27 10.16
C ARG A 96 -3.23 -15.31 10.98
N LYS A 97 -2.37 -16.32 10.75
CA LYS A 97 -1.23 -16.65 11.65
C LYS A 97 0.13 -16.22 11.12
N GLY A 98 0.19 -15.64 9.92
CA GLY A 98 1.44 -15.16 9.32
C GLY A 98 1.90 -13.82 9.93
N ALA A 99 3.18 -13.52 9.76
CA ALA A 99 3.68 -12.17 10.01
C ALA A 99 2.90 -11.16 9.17
N PHE A 100 2.34 -10.15 9.81
CA PHE A 100 1.47 -9.16 9.18
C PHE A 100 1.98 -7.76 9.52
N VAL A 101 2.43 -7.04 8.52
CA VAL A 101 3.16 -5.79 8.67
C VAL A 101 2.47 -4.69 7.87
N LYS A 102 2.17 -3.58 8.53
CA LYS A 102 1.77 -2.34 7.86
C LYS A 102 3.02 -1.49 7.61
N CYS A 103 3.27 -1.22 6.36
CA CYS A 103 4.41 -0.45 5.89
C CYS A 103 3.98 1.00 5.68
N ASN A 104 4.13 1.79 6.74
CA ASN A 104 3.68 3.18 6.78
C ASN A 104 4.65 3.98 7.67
N PRO A 105 5.05 5.18 7.26
CA PRO A 105 5.95 5.99 8.07
C PRO A 105 5.28 6.39 9.38
N PRO A 106 6.07 6.76 10.41
CA PRO A 106 5.54 7.20 11.69
C PRO A 106 4.63 8.42 11.54
N ALA A 107 3.74 8.61 12.51
CA ALA A 107 2.88 9.79 12.56
C ALA A 107 3.71 11.08 12.56
N GLY A 108 3.36 12.01 11.67
CA GLY A 108 4.10 13.28 11.51
C GLY A 108 5.29 13.18 10.55
N ALA A 109 5.52 12.03 9.91
CA ALA A 109 6.52 11.93 8.84
C ALA A 109 6.21 12.92 7.71
N GLY A 110 7.25 13.54 7.20
CA GLY A 110 7.17 14.52 6.13
C GLY A 110 8.51 14.58 5.38
N PRO A 111 8.69 15.51 4.46
CA PRO A 111 9.97 15.72 3.82
C PRO A 111 11.10 15.92 4.86
N GLY A 112 12.14 15.10 4.78
CA GLY A 112 13.28 15.14 5.72
C GLY A 112 13.18 14.20 6.92
N THR A 113 12.11 13.39 7.07
CA THR A 113 12.12 12.27 8.03
C THR A 113 13.05 11.16 7.54
N SER A 114 13.74 10.50 8.48
CA SER A 114 14.79 9.52 8.16
C SER A 114 14.29 8.07 8.14
N SER A 115 13.03 7.81 8.51
CA SER A 115 12.51 6.44 8.67
C SER A 115 11.35 6.19 7.73
N TYR A 116 11.62 5.45 6.64
CA TYR A 116 10.64 5.02 5.66
C TYR A 116 10.56 3.50 5.60
N PRO A 117 9.40 2.92 5.26
CA PRO A 117 9.27 1.48 5.06
C PRO A 117 9.83 1.05 3.70
N ASP A 118 11.13 1.28 3.51
CA ASP A 118 11.85 1.15 2.24
C ASP A 118 12.41 -0.25 1.96
N LEU A 119 12.31 -1.15 2.94
CA LEU A 119 12.87 -2.50 2.89
C LEU A 119 14.42 -2.54 2.78
N VAL A 120 15.09 -1.50 3.25
CA VAL A 120 16.54 -1.48 3.41
C VAL A 120 16.92 -2.28 4.65
N PHE A 121 17.85 -3.24 4.49
CA PHE A 121 18.39 -4.03 5.60
C PHE A 121 19.28 -3.16 6.50
N GLN A 122 18.97 -3.11 7.79
CA GLN A 122 19.68 -2.31 8.81
C GLN A 122 20.22 -3.19 9.96
N GLY A 123 20.46 -4.47 9.66
CA GLY A 123 20.92 -5.45 10.67
C GLY A 123 19.76 -6.22 11.32
N ASN A 124 20.10 -7.11 12.25
CA ASN A 124 19.16 -8.06 12.83
C ASN A 124 18.38 -7.54 14.04
N ASP A 125 18.69 -6.34 14.53
CA ASP A 125 17.96 -5.73 15.64
C ASP A 125 16.63 -5.14 15.15
N SER A 126 15.51 -5.69 15.61
CA SER A 126 14.17 -5.25 15.23
C SER A 126 13.87 -3.80 15.62
N THR A 127 14.54 -3.27 16.63
CA THR A 127 14.33 -1.89 17.08
C THR A 127 14.68 -0.85 16.00
N ASN A 128 15.55 -1.18 15.05
CA ASN A 128 15.93 -0.34 13.94
C ASN A 128 14.75 -0.08 12.96
N TYR A 129 13.68 -0.87 13.05
CA TYR A 129 12.56 -0.86 12.09
C TYR A 129 11.24 -0.32 12.67
N TYR A 130 11.12 -0.19 14.00
CA TYR A 130 9.87 0.19 14.67
C TYR A 130 9.32 1.56 14.23
N ALA A 131 10.21 2.48 13.81
CA ALA A 131 9.80 3.80 13.35
C ALA A 131 9.15 3.82 11.95
N ALA A 132 9.35 2.76 11.15
CA ALA A 132 8.88 2.71 9.77
C ALA A 132 7.81 1.62 9.53
N TYR A 133 7.70 0.63 10.42
CA TYR A 133 6.82 -0.52 10.26
C TYR A 133 5.95 -0.73 11.51
N GLU A 134 4.69 -1.04 11.30
CA GLU A 134 3.75 -1.41 12.35
C GLU A 134 3.46 -2.92 12.24
N MET A 135 3.91 -3.73 13.21
CA MET A 135 3.58 -5.14 13.28
C MET A 135 2.12 -5.31 13.71
N LYS A 136 1.31 -5.93 12.86
CA LYS A 136 -0.14 -6.19 13.08
C LYS A 136 -0.41 -7.60 13.60
N SER A 137 0.60 -8.47 13.62
CA SER A 137 0.62 -9.80 14.22
C SER A 137 1.40 -9.78 15.54
N ASP A 138 1.20 -10.81 16.34
CA ASP A 138 1.87 -10.92 17.67
C ASP A 138 3.38 -11.12 17.54
N ALA A 139 3.84 -11.66 16.39
CA ALA A 139 5.25 -11.87 16.05
C ALA A 139 5.45 -11.63 14.53
N GLY A 140 6.71 -11.54 14.06
CA GLY A 140 6.98 -11.41 12.63
C GLY A 140 8.20 -10.54 12.28
N TRP A 141 8.88 -9.98 13.27
CA TRP A 141 10.06 -9.13 13.02
C TRP A 141 11.22 -9.91 12.39
N ALA A 142 11.48 -11.13 12.86
CA ALA A 142 12.54 -11.95 12.30
C ALA A 142 12.29 -12.27 10.83
N GLU A 143 11.05 -12.56 10.46
CA GLU A 143 10.66 -12.85 9.08
C GLU A 143 10.77 -11.62 8.20
N LEU A 144 10.34 -10.45 8.69
CA LEU A 144 10.48 -9.18 7.96
C LEU A 144 11.97 -8.82 7.73
N ILE A 145 12.79 -8.97 8.76
CA ILE A 145 14.24 -8.75 8.67
C ILE A 145 14.87 -9.73 7.68
N HIS A 146 14.46 -10.99 7.70
CA HIS A 146 14.94 -12.00 6.75
C HIS A 146 14.58 -11.65 5.30
N LEU A 147 13.39 -11.09 5.04
CA LEU A 147 13.06 -10.56 3.72
C LEU A 147 14.01 -9.43 3.29
N MET A 148 14.30 -8.49 4.18
CA MET A 148 15.19 -7.36 3.88
C MET A 148 16.64 -7.82 3.70
N ASP A 149 17.10 -8.78 4.51
CA ASP A 149 18.42 -9.39 4.36
C ASP A 149 18.56 -10.13 3.03
N THR A 150 17.56 -10.95 2.66
CA THR A 150 17.52 -11.65 1.37
C THR A 150 17.55 -10.69 0.19
N LEU A 151 16.78 -9.60 0.25
CA LEU A 151 16.83 -8.54 -0.77
C LEU A 151 18.22 -7.91 -0.87
N ALA A 152 18.88 -7.68 0.24
CA ALA A 152 20.19 -7.04 0.27
C ALA A 152 21.31 -7.97 -0.22
N ASN A 153 21.36 -9.21 0.31
CA ASN A 153 22.54 -10.06 0.29
C ASN A 153 22.39 -11.33 -0.56
N ASP A 154 21.16 -11.85 -0.77
CA ASP A 154 20.93 -13.09 -1.52
C ASP A 154 19.66 -13.02 -2.40
N ILE A 155 19.70 -12.18 -3.41
CA ILE A 155 18.53 -11.97 -4.31
C ILE A 155 18.12 -13.27 -5.05
N ASN A 156 19.00 -14.25 -5.18
CA ASN A 156 18.67 -15.52 -5.85
C ASN A 156 17.72 -16.39 -5.01
N ALA A 157 17.67 -16.21 -3.69
CA ALA A 157 16.75 -16.89 -2.80
C ALA A 157 15.39 -16.17 -2.65
N ILE A 158 15.18 -15.04 -3.32
CA ILE A 158 14.02 -14.16 -3.07
C ILE A 158 12.67 -14.84 -3.30
N GLU A 159 12.57 -15.76 -4.25
CA GLU A 159 11.32 -16.50 -4.52
C GLU A 159 10.92 -17.45 -3.37
N GLN A 160 11.82 -17.77 -2.46
CA GLN A 160 11.49 -18.56 -1.26
C GLN A 160 10.79 -17.71 -0.19
N ILE A 161 10.98 -16.38 -0.22
CA ILE A 161 10.58 -15.44 0.84
C ILE A 161 9.51 -14.46 0.38
N LEU A 162 9.43 -14.17 -0.93
CA LEU A 162 8.52 -13.17 -1.52
C LEU A 162 7.74 -13.76 -2.69
N GLN A 163 6.47 -13.44 -2.76
CA GLN A 163 5.66 -13.61 -3.98
C GLN A 163 6.11 -12.57 -5.02
N VAL A 164 7.17 -12.92 -5.75
CA VAL A 164 7.83 -12.00 -6.68
C VAL A 164 6.87 -11.48 -7.73
N ASP A 165 6.06 -12.35 -8.34
CA ASP A 165 5.08 -11.93 -9.35
C ASP A 165 4.12 -10.87 -8.82
N GLN A 166 3.64 -11.04 -7.58
CA GLN A 166 2.74 -10.06 -6.94
C GLN A 166 3.43 -8.73 -6.61
N ALA A 167 4.70 -8.78 -6.24
CA ALA A 167 5.49 -7.56 -6.06
C ALA A 167 5.69 -6.81 -7.40
N LEU A 168 5.90 -7.54 -8.49
CA LEU A 168 5.99 -6.95 -9.83
C LEU A 168 4.65 -6.35 -10.30
N TRP A 169 3.52 -7.02 -10.03
CA TRP A 169 2.19 -6.45 -10.28
C TRP A 169 1.97 -5.16 -9.48
N MET A 170 2.32 -5.14 -8.20
CA MET A 170 2.22 -3.93 -7.37
C MET A 170 3.05 -2.78 -7.95
N HIS A 171 4.28 -3.03 -8.40
CA HIS A 171 5.12 -1.99 -9.01
C HIS A 171 4.59 -1.54 -10.36
N ALA A 172 4.16 -2.46 -11.24
CA ALA A 172 3.56 -2.14 -12.52
C ALA A 172 2.31 -1.28 -12.35
N PHE A 173 1.43 -1.66 -11.43
CA PHE A 173 0.22 -0.93 -11.09
C PHE A 173 0.53 0.49 -10.60
N ASN A 174 1.42 0.64 -9.61
CA ASN A 174 1.78 1.95 -9.08
C ASN A 174 2.43 2.85 -10.14
N ASN A 175 3.23 2.28 -11.05
CA ASN A 175 3.86 3.04 -12.11
C ASN A 175 2.83 3.48 -13.17
N VAL A 176 2.01 2.56 -13.68
CA VAL A 176 1.01 2.87 -14.74
C VAL A 176 -0.02 3.90 -14.24
N LEU A 177 -0.49 3.80 -13.01
CA LEU A 177 -1.43 4.73 -12.41
C LEU A 177 -0.76 6.00 -11.86
N VAL A 178 0.53 6.17 -12.03
CA VAL A 178 1.32 7.26 -11.43
C VAL A 178 0.94 7.43 -9.95
N ASN A 179 0.89 6.31 -9.22
CA ASN A 179 0.60 6.30 -7.79
C ASN A 179 1.91 6.44 -7.00
N LEU A 180 2.32 7.67 -6.76
CA LEU A 180 3.56 7.99 -6.05
C LEU A 180 3.36 8.15 -4.54
N ASP A 181 2.11 8.11 -4.03
CA ASP A 181 1.84 7.93 -2.60
C ASP A 181 1.85 6.44 -2.21
N SER A 182 2.89 5.75 -2.64
CA SER A 182 3.10 4.31 -2.51
C SER A 182 4.58 3.98 -2.29
N TYR A 183 4.92 2.67 -2.31
CA TYR A 183 6.32 2.24 -2.28
C TYR A 183 7.16 2.88 -3.42
N ALA A 184 6.57 3.16 -4.57
CA ALA A 184 7.26 3.77 -5.70
C ALA A 184 7.55 5.27 -5.53
N GLY A 185 6.99 5.92 -4.52
CA GLY A 185 7.19 7.35 -4.28
C GLY A 185 8.14 7.69 -3.15
N GLY A 186 8.23 8.95 -2.81
CA GLY A 186 9.22 9.49 -1.87
C GLY A 186 9.10 8.98 -0.45
N PHE A 187 7.89 8.62 0.00
CA PHE A 187 7.66 8.09 1.35
C PHE A 187 7.69 6.57 1.42
N LYS A 188 7.74 5.87 0.29
CA LYS A 188 7.82 4.40 0.20
C LYS A 188 6.77 3.68 1.06
N GLN A 189 5.55 4.21 1.13
CA GLN A 189 4.49 3.87 2.07
C GLN A 189 3.28 3.20 1.42
N ASN A 190 2.18 3.09 2.21
CA ASN A 190 0.86 2.68 1.73
C ASN A 190 0.82 1.29 1.12
N TYR A 191 1.46 0.34 1.78
CA TYR A 191 1.32 -1.08 1.48
C TYR A 191 1.38 -1.91 2.77
N TYR A 192 0.94 -3.16 2.65
CA TYR A 192 1.09 -4.17 3.69
C TYR A 192 1.90 -5.34 3.15
N LEU A 193 2.54 -6.07 4.05
CA LEU A 193 3.15 -7.36 3.78
C LEU A 193 2.51 -8.40 4.67
N TYR A 194 2.05 -9.50 4.07
CA TYR A 194 1.52 -10.63 4.81
C TYR A 194 2.25 -11.92 4.44
N ARG A 195 2.81 -12.62 5.44
CA ARG A 195 3.50 -13.89 5.23
C ARG A 195 2.50 -15.03 5.20
N MET A 196 2.35 -15.63 4.03
CA MET A 196 1.42 -16.73 3.79
C MET A 196 1.92 -18.05 4.39
N LYS A 197 1.09 -19.11 4.34
CA LYS A 197 1.42 -20.46 4.84
C LYS A 197 2.62 -21.09 4.12
N ASN A 198 2.88 -20.72 2.88
CA ASN A 198 4.05 -21.15 2.10
C ASN A 198 5.33 -20.38 2.44
N HIS A 199 5.30 -19.59 3.49
CA HIS A 199 6.39 -18.77 4.01
C HIS A 199 6.80 -17.55 3.15
N GLN A 200 6.10 -17.25 2.09
CA GLN A 200 6.37 -16.10 1.24
C GLN A 200 5.53 -14.89 1.68
N PHE A 201 6.12 -13.70 1.67
CA PHE A 201 5.41 -12.45 1.84
C PHE A 201 4.61 -12.09 0.59
N TYR A 202 3.36 -11.71 0.78
CA TYR A 202 2.46 -11.19 -0.22
C TYR A 202 2.26 -9.68 0.02
N PRO A 203 2.60 -8.80 -0.93
CA PRO A 203 2.34 -7.37 -0.80
C PRO A 203 0.87 -7.05 -1.11
N VAL A 204 0.29 -6.14 -0.33
CA VAL A 204 -1.08 -5.63 -0.56
C VAL A 204 -1.05 -4.11 -0.61
N VAL A 205 -1.60 -3.52 -1.66
CA VAL A 205 -1.70 -2.07 -1.84
C VAL A 205 -2.71 -1.45 -0.87
N TRP A 206 -2.41 -0.25 -0.39
CA TRP A 206 -3.27 0.50 0.53
C TRP A 206 -3.30 1.99 0.20
N ASP A 207 -4.38 2.70 0.62
CA ASP A 207 -4.56 4.16 0.54
C ASP A 207 -4.34 4.75 -0.87
N MET A 208 -5.21 4.35 -1.81
CA MET A 208 -5.12 4.72 -3.22
C MET A 208 -5.69 6.12 -3.55
N ASN A 209 -6.00 6.93 -2.55
CA ASN A 209 -6.70 8.20 -2.70
C ASN A 209 -5.90 9.28 -3.46
N GLU A 210 -4.58 9.15 -3.54
CA GLU A 210 -3.69 10.06 -4.25
C GLU A 210 -3.08 9.47 -5.53
N SER A 211 -3.65 8.39 -6.06
CA SER A 211 -3.31 7.81 -7.37
C SER A 211 -3.67 8.72 -8.54
N PHE A 212 -3.38 8.29 -9.76
CA PHE A 212 -3.55 9.06 -11.01
C PHE A 212 -2.81 10.42 -10.96
N GLY A 213 -1.58 10.38 -10.46
CA GLY A 213 -0.68 11.52 -10.41
C GLY A 213 -1.11 12.65 -9.45
N LYS A 214 -1.98 12.38 -8.48
CA LYS A 214 -2.34 13.39 -7.48
C LYS A 214 -1.15 13.71 -6.57
N PHE A 215 -0.49 12.69 -6.02
CA PHE A 215 0.80 12.85 -5.37
C PHE A 215 1.91 12.82 -6.41
N SER A 216 2.89 13.73 -6.31
CA SER A 216 3.83 13.98 -7.40
C SER A 216 5.31 13.75 -7.05
N MET A 217 5.61 13.38 -5.81
CA MET A 217 6.99 13.22 -5.34
C MET A 217 7.49 11.80 -5.57
N THR A 218 8.49 11.63 -6.44
CA THR A 218 9.15 10.33 -6.63
C THR A 218 10.17 10.00 -5.54
N GLY A 219 10.57 10.99 -4.74
CA GLY A 219 11.67 10.90 -3.77
C GLY A 219 13.00 11.42 -4.30
N THR A 220 13.16 11.52 -5.61
CA THR A 220 14.32 12.14 -6.28
C THR A 220 13.94 13.42 -6.99
N ILE A 221 12.75 13.48 -7.58
CA ILE A 221 12.21 14.65 -8.28
C ILE A 221 10.73 14.83 -7.93
N ASN A 222 10.22 16.03 -8.19
CA ASN A 222 8.79 16.35 -8.11
C ASN A 222 8.21 16.51 -9.52
N LEU A 223 7.25 15.65 -9.88
CA LEU A 223 6.53 15.69 -11.16
C LEU A 223 5.39 16.72 -11.10
N SER A 224 5.72 17.99 -11.24
CA SER A 224 4.78 19.10 -10.98
C SER A 224 3.73 19.30 -12.09
N SER A 225 4.01 18.87 -13.32
CA SER A 225 3.12 19.08 -14.48
C SER A 225 2.47 17.76 -14.95
N THR A 226 1.37 17.88 -15.69
CA THR A 226 0.74 16.73 -16.37
C THR A 226 1.70 16.08 -17.35
N THR A 227 2.48 16.88 -18.08
CA THR A 227 3.50 16.40 -19.02
C THR A 227 4.57 15.58 -18.30
N SER A 228 5.14 16.09 -17.19
CA SER A 228 6.17 15.35 -16.45
C SER A 228 5.63 14.02 -15.87
N LYS A 229 4.36 13.96 -15.46
CA LYS A 229 3.72 12.73 -15.02
C LYS A 229 3.50 11.75 -16.17
N ALA A 230 3.03 12.22 -17.32
CA ALA A 230 2.84 11.40 -18.52
C ALA A 230 4.17 10.86 -19.08
N GLN A 231 5.26 11.58 -18.89
CA GLN A 231 6.61 11.19 -19.30
C GLN A 231 7.41 10.45 -18.21
N MET A 232 6.77 10.10 -17.09
CA MET A 232 7.43 9.36 -16.03
C MET A 232 7.99 8.05 -16.57
N THR A 233 9.25 7.77 -16.26
CA THR A 233 9.91 6.55 -16.74
C THR A 233 9.20 5.29 -16.24
N HIS A 234 8.98 4.35 -17.13
CA HIS A 234 8.47 3.01 -16.78
C HIS A 234 9.45 2.18 -15.92
N LEU A 235 10.72 2.60 -15.83
CA LEU A 235 11.76 1.99 -15.01
C LEU A 235 12.10 2.87 -13.80
N LEU A 236 11.12 3.55 -13.22
CA LEU A 236 11.32 4.38 -12.03
C LEU A 236 12.02 3.55 -10.93
N HIS A 237 13.10 4.09 -10.40
CA HIS A 237 13.94 3.50 -9.34
C HIS A 237 14.63 2.16 -9.68
N ALA A 238 14.64 1.72 -10.93
CA ALA A 238 15.31 0.47 -11.31
C ALA A 238 16.82 0.45 -10.99
N ASN A 239 17.44 1.60 -10.87
CA ASN A 239 18.87 1.75 -10.55
C ASN A 239 19.12 2.48 -9.21
N ASP A 240 18.08 2.75 -8.42
CA ASP A 240 18.18 3.53 -7.19
C ASP A 240 18.32 2.60 -5.96
N ALA A 241 19.42 2.74 -5.23
CA ALA A 241 19.70 1.94 -4.04
C ALA A 241 18.69 2.16 -2.91
N SER A 242 18.06 3.32 -2.85
CA SER A 242 17.06 3.67 -1.84
C SER A 242 15.72 2.97 -2.05
N TRP A 243 15.52 2.26 -3.18
CA TRP A 243 14.36 1.41 -3.46
C TRP A 243 14.78 -0.04 -3.71
N PRO A 244 15.28 -0.76 -2.69
CA PRO A 244 15.89 -2.09 -2.87
C PRO A 244 14.94 -3.09 -3.53
N LEU A 245 13.66 -3.10 -3.18
CA LEU A 245 12.70 -4.02 -3.77
C LEU A 245 12.60 -3.83 -5.30
N ILE A 246 12.42 -2.60 -5.78
CA ILE A 246 12.34 -2.30 -7.22
C ILE A 246 13.69 -2.61 -7.89
N ARG A 247 14.78 -2.03 -7.35
CA ARG A 247 16.10 -2.16 -7.95
C ARG A 247 16.55 -3.61 -8.07
N LYS A 248 16.41 -4.38 -7.00
CA LYS A 248 16.87 -5.77 -6.96
C LYS A 248 16.04 -6.69 -7.83
N LEU A 249 14.71 -6.55 -7.82
CA LEU A 249 13.86 -7.35 -8.70
C LEU A 249 14.10 -7.01 -10.17
N LEU A 250 14.13 -5.73 -10.53
CA LEU A 250 14.32 -5.31 -11.93
C LEU A 250 15.77 -5.51 -12.45
N SER A 251 16.74 -5.81 -11.58
CA SER A 251 18.08 -6.21 -12.01
C SER A 251 18.12 -7.62 -12.60
N ILE A 252 17.11 -8.47 -12.30
CA ILE A 252 16.99 -9.82 -12.86
C ILE A 252 16.23 -9.73 -14.18
N PRO A 253 16.86 -10.14 -15.32
CA PRO A 253 16.26 -9.93 -16.64
C PRO A 253 14.89 -10.58 -16.82
N MET A 254 14.64 -11.73 -16.19
CA MET A 254 13.34 -12.39 -16.23
C MET A 254 12.26 -11.55 -15.54
N TYR A 255 12.50 -11.08 -14.31
CA TYR A 255 11.55 -10.28 -13.56
C TYR A 255 11.29 -8.92 -14.22
N ARG A 256 12.32 -8.31 -14.81
CA ARG A 256 12.14 -7.09 -15.59
C ARG A 256 11.22 -7.30 -16.81
N ARG A 257 11.32 -8.43 -17.51
CA ARG A 257 10.40 -8.76 -18.61
C ARG A 257 8.98 -8.99 -18.11
N MET A 258 8.81 -9.71 -16.99
CA MET A 258 7.49 -9.91 -16.36
C MET A 258 6.86 -8.57 -15.97
N TYR A 259 7.61 -7.71 -15.30
CA TYR A 259 7.17 -6.36 -14.93
C TYR A 259 6.66 -5.55 -16.14
N LEU A 260 7.44 -5.53 -17.23
CA LEU A 260 7.04 -4.83 -18.47
C LEU A 260 5.79 -5.46 -19.12
N ALA A 261 5.66 -6.78 -19.04
CA ALA A 261 4.45 -7.47 -19.50
C ALA A 261 3.22 -7.09 -18.66
N HIS A 262 3.35 -7.02 -17.33
CA HIS A 262 2.30 -6.57 -16.44
C HIS A 262 1.86 -5.12 -16.73
N MET A 263 2.82 -4.20 -16.92
CA MET A 263 2.51 -2.83 -17.33
C MET A 263 1.71 -2.80 -18.64
N LYS A 264 2.14 -3.57 -19.65
CA LYS A 264 1.46 -3.65 -20.93
C LYS A 264 0.03 -4.22 -20.78
N THR A 265 -0.17 -5.19 -19.91
CA THR A 265 -1.49 -5.75 -19.61
C THR A 265 -2.41 -4.67 -19.02
N ILE A 266 -1.96 -3.93 -18.00
CA ILE A 266 -2.75 -2.87 -17.37
C ILE A 266 -3.12 -1.75 -18.37
N ILE A 267 -2.21 -1.42 -19.28
CA ILE A 267 -2.43 -0.33 -20.26
C ILE A 267 -3.43 -0.77 -21.35
N ASN A 268 -3.45 -2.04 -21.72
CA ASN A 268 -4.27 -2.55 -22.83
C ASN A 268 -5.70 -2.95 -22.43
N GLU A 269 -5.99 -3.11 -21.12
CA GLU A 269 -7.31 -3.46 -20.57
C GLU A 269 -8.06 -2.26 -19.96
#